data_72aab349199126c6e356bba4d4ae3cd4
#
_entry.id   72aab349199126c6e356bba4d4ae3cd4
#
_cell.length_a   1.000
_cell.length_b   1.000
_cell.length_c   1.000
_cell.angle_alpha   90.00
_cell.angle_beta   90.00
_cell.angle_gamma   90.00
#
_symmetry.space_group_name_H-M   'P 1'
#
loop_
_entity.id
_entity.type
_entity.pdbx_description
1 polymer ?
#
loop_
_entity_poly.entity_id
_entity_poly.type
_entity_poly.pdbx_seq_one_letter_code
_entity_poly.pdbx_strand_id
1 'polypeptide(L)'
;MKGFFQVKEALRYLENARAILRTAPIEDNTYTDGKPVQEACGTAYLAVLKAIDQYLLKKGIEEKELPQSVDGYREMLPKYLMIHNGSLLKEFDKLYKLLHIAGYYRGLLEDVTVVKDSLKAARIFIEKVK
;
A
#
# COMPACT_ATOMS: atom_id res chain seq x y z
N MET A 1 0.51 -3.13 22.58
CA MET A 1 -0.92 -3.35 22.27
C MET A 1 -1.35 -2.60 21.03
N LYS A 2 -1.12 -1.29 20.98
CA LYS A 2 -1.47 -0.50 19.78
C LYS A 2 -0.78 -1.03 18.52
N GLY A 3 0.50 -1.41 18.59
CA GLY A 3 1.23 -1.92 17.42
C GLY A 3 0.63 -3.19 16.83
N PHE A 4 0.16 -4.08 17.68
CA PHE A 4 -0.47 -5.33 17.25
C PHE A 4 -1.77 -5.07 16.48
N PHE A 5 -2.65 -4.24 17.05
CA PHE A 5 -3.90 -3.88 16.39
C PHE A 5 -3.64 -3.20 15.04
N GLN A 6 -2.60 -2.43 14.99
CA GLN A 6 -2.28 -1.61 13.83
C GLN A 6 -1.75 -2.43 12.66
N VAL A 7 -0.86 -3.40 12.89
CA VAL A 7 -0.42 -4.31 11.83
C VAL A 7 -1.62 -5.08 11.27
N LYS A 8 -2.52 -5.51 12.14
CA LYS A 8 -3.77 -6.15 11.73
C LYS A 8 -4.61 -5.20 10.87
N GLU A 9 -4.64 -3.93 11.22
CA GLU A 9 -5.41 -2.93 10.47
C GLU A 9 -4.88 -2.78 9.05
N ALA A 10 -3.57 -2.69 8.87
CA ALA A 10 -2.98 -2.62 7.53
C ALA A 10 -3.33 -3.86 6.70
N LEU A 11 -3.18 -5.05 7.30
CA LEU A 11 -3.53 -6.29 6.61
C LEU A 11 -5.02 -6.41 6.34
N ARG A 12 -5.87 -5.88 7.21
CA ARG A 12 -7.31 -5.84 6.99
C ARG A 12 -7.67 -4.99 5.78
N TYR A 13 -7.02 -3.83 5.63
CA TYR A 13 -7.21 -2.99 4.44
C TYR A 13 -6.76 -3.71 3.18
N LEU A 14 -5.64 -4.42 3.26
CA LEU A 14 -5.16 -5.18 2.10
C LEU A 14 -6.13 -6.31 1.73
N GLU A 15 -6.68 -7.00 2.71
CA GLU A 15 -7.67 -8.04 2.46
C GLU A 15 -8.95 -7.44 1.86
N ASN A 16 -9.36 -6.26 2.30
CA ASN A 16 -10.47 -5.54 1.67
C ASN A 16 -10.18 -5.23 0.20
N ALA A 17 -8.95 -4.84 -0.11
CA ALA A 17 -8.56 -4.61 -1.51
C ALA A 17 -8.72 -5.87 -2.34
N ARG A 18 -8.29 -7.01 -1.81
CA ARG A 18 -8.46 -8.30 -2.49
C ARG A 18 -9.92 -8.66 -2.67
N ALA A 19 -10.75 -8.41 -1.66
CA ALA A 19 -12.18 -8.69 -1.74
C ALA A 19 -12.84 -7.84 -2.84
N ILE A 20 -12.48 -6.56 -2.93
CA ILE A 20 -12.98 -5.68 -3.98
C ILE A 20 -12.56 -6.23 -5.35
N LEU A 21 -11.30 -6.63 -5.48
CA LEU A 21 -10.75 -7.11 -6.75
C LEU A 21 -11.45 -8.39 -7.21
N ARG A 22 -11.89 -9.24 -6.28
CA ARG A 22 -12.63 -10.47 -6.63
C ARG A 22 -13.96 -10.18 -7.32
N THR A 23 -14.50 -8.98 -7.20
CA THR A 23 -15.74 -8.60 -7.87
C THR A 23 -15.51 -8.15 -9.33
N ALA A 24 -14.25 -7.93 -9.70
CA ALA A 24 -13.92 -7.39 -11.02
C ALA A 24 -14.03 -8.49 -12.09
N PRO A 25 -14.82 -8.27 -13.15
CA PRO A 25 -14.91 -9.26 -14.24
C PRO A 25 -13.62 -9.34 -15.02
N ILE A 26 -13.30 -10.55 -15.46
CA ILE A 26 -12.04 -10.86 -16.18
C ILE A 26 -12.36 -11.50 -17.51
N GLU A 27 -11.65 -11.07 -18.55
CA GLU A 27 -11.68 -11.68 -19.88
C GLU A 27 -10.26 -11.65 -20.45
N ASP A 28 -9.74 -12.79 -20.84
CA ASP A 28 -8.37 -12.93 -21.40
C ASP A 28 -7.30 -12.31 -20.47
N ASN A 29 -7.34 -12.69 -19.20
CA ASN A 29 -6.41 -12.17 -18.18
C ASN A 29 -6.40 -10.64 -18.07
N THR A 30 -7.53 -10.01 -18.39
CA THR A 30 -7.70 -8.57 -18.36
C THR A 30 -8.96 -8.23 -17.58
N TYR A 31 -8.87 -7.27 -16.68
CA TYR A 31 -10.07 -6.75 -16.02
C TYR A 31 -10.85 -5.90 -17.00
N THR A 32 -12.12 -6.22 -17.18
CA THR A 32 -12.97 -5.54 -18.15
C THR A 32 -13.74 -4.34 -17.56
N ASP A 33 -13.70 -4.19 -16.23
CA ASP A 33 -14.28 -3.04 -15.54
C ASP A 33 -13.20 -2.42 -14.65
N GLY A 34 -12.82 -1.20 -14.94
CA GLY A 34 -11.74 -0.51 -14.24
C GLY A 34 -12.12 -0.03 -12.84
N LYS A 35 -13.40 0.14 -12.54
CA LYS A 35 -13.82 0.71 -11.27
C LYS A 35 -13.38 -0.12 -10.07
N PRO A 36 -13.66 -1.42 -9.98
CA PRO A 36 -13.19 -2.20 -8.84
C PRO A 36 -11.67 -2.30 -8.79
N VAL A 37 -10.98 -2.26 -9.92
CA VAL A 37 -9.51 -2.26 -9.94
C VAL A 37 -8.97 -0.98 -9.31
N GLN A 38 -9.53 0.18 -9.68
CA GLN A 38 -9.14 1.45 -9.07
C GLN A 38 -9.38 1.46 -7.57
N GLU A 39 -10.54 0.99 -7.14
CA GLU A 39 -10.89 0.93 -5.71
C GLU A 39 -9.93 0.00 -4.96
N ALA A 40 -9.62 -1.16 -5.52
CA ALA A 40 -8.69 -2.11 -4.90
C ALA A 40 -7.29 -1.54 -4.78
N CYS A 41 -6.79 -0.89 -5.83
CA CYS A 41 -5.46 -0.27 -5.82
C CYS A 41 -5.37 0.85 -4.79
N GLY A 42 -6.39 1.70 -4.71
CA GLY A 42 -6.44 2.77 -3.72
C GLY A 42 -6.47 2.23 -2.30
N THR A 43 -7.25 1.20 -2.05
CA THR A 43 -7.33 0.56 -0.73
C THR A 43 -6.02 -0.11 -0.35
N ALA A 44 -5.36 -0.78 -1.30
CA ALA A 44 -4.06 -1.39 -1.07
C ALA A 44 -2.99 -0.34 -0.74
N TYR A 45 -3.03 0.81 -1.40
CA TYR A 45 -2.12 1.90 -1.08
C TYR A 45 -2.36 2.43 0.34
N LEU A 46 -3.62 2.59 0.74
CA LEU A 46 -3.94 2.97 2.12
C LEU A 46 -3.40 1.96 3.14
N ALA A 47 -3.43 0.67 2.81
CA ALA A 47 -2.85 -0.36 3.66
C ALA A 47 -1.36 -0.13 3.87
N VAL A 48 -0.64 0.23 2.81
CA VAL A 48 0.80 0.55 2.87
C VAL A 48 1.04 1.74 3.80
N LEU A 49 0.25 2.81 3.64
CA LEU A 49 0.39 4.00 4.48
C LEU A 49 0.09 3.69 5.95
N LYS A 50 -0.93 2.90 6.22
CA LYS A 50 -1.26 2.51 7.59
C LYS A 50 -0.13 1.74 8.26
N ALA A 51 0.53 0.85 7.52
CA ALA A 51 1.67 0.11 8.06
C ALA A 51 2.81 1.05 8.45
N ILE A 52 3.10 2.04 7.61
CA ILE A 52 4.13 3.04 7.91
C ILE A 52 3.75 3.89 9.12
N ASP A 53 2.51 4.40 9.14
CA ASP A 53 2.04 5.25 10.25
C ASP A 53 2.18 4.53 11.57
N GLN A 54 1.89 3.26 11.58
CA GLN A 54 1.93 2.49 12.80
C GLN A 54 3.33 2.20 13.28
N TYR A 55 4.23 1.99 12.36
CA TYR A 55 5.64 1.89 12.71
C TYR A 55 6.13 3.21 13.32
N LEU A 56 5.74 4.34 12.72
CA LEU A 56 6.13 5.65 13.23
C LEU A 56 5.57 5.91 14.63
N LEU A 57 4.30 5.58 14.86
CA LEU A 57 3.70 5.70 16.19
C LEU A 57 4.42 4.83 17.22
N LYS A 58 4.79 3.63 16.82
CA LYS A 58 5.55 2.71 17.68
C LYS A 58 6.93 3.28 18.04
N LYS A 59 7.51 4.09 17.16
CA LYS A 59 8.80 4.75 17.40
C LYS A 59 8.68 6.06 18.18
N GLY A 60 7.49 6.43 18.59
CA GLY A 60 7.27 7.62 19.40
C GLY A 60 6.85 8.88 18.67
N ILE A 61 6.63 8.77 17.35
CA ILE A 61 6.07 9.90 16.59
C ILE A 61 4.62 10.08 17.02
N GLU A 62 4.23 11.31 17.32
CA GLU A 62 2.87 11.61 17.71
C GLU A 62 1.94 11.59 16.50
N GLU A 63 0.66 11.26 16.73
CA GLU A 63 -0.33 11.17 15.66
C GLU A 63 -0.40 12.44 14.81
N LYS A 64 -0.35 13.61 15.44
CA LYS A 64 -0.39 14.89 14.73
C LYS A 64 0.85 15.15 13.87
N GLU A 65 1.92 14.40 14.08
CA GLU A 65 3.17 14.55 13.35
C GLU A 65 3.33 13.53 12.22
N LEU A 66 2.35 12.64 12.04
CA LEU A 66 2.38 11.66 10.96
C LEU A 66 2.38 12.36 9.60
N PRO A 67 3.07 11.78 8.58
CA PRO A 67 3.09 12.39 7.26
C PRO A 67 1.70 12.55 6.67
N GLN A 68 1.48 13.64 5.94
CA GLN A 68 0.21 13.93 5.29
C GLN A 68 0.34 14.04 3.76
N SER A 69 1.52 13.72 3.24
CA SER A 69 1.79 13.78 1.81
C SER A 69 2.78 12.67 1.44
N VAL A 70 2.84 12.33 0.16
CA VAL A 70 3.82 11.35 -0.32
C VAL A 70 5.25 11.81 -0.03
N ASP A 71 5.51 13.10 -0.15
CA ASP A 71 6.84 13.64 0.15
C ASP A 71 7.18 13.51 1.64
N GLY A 72 6.18 13.68 2.51
CA GLY A 72 6.35 13.45 3.94
C GLY A 72 6.75 12.01 4.24
N TYR A 73 6.11 11.03 3.59
CA TYR A 73 6.49 9.61 3.74
C TYR A 73 7.89 9.35 3.21
N ARG A 74 8.24 9.92 2.06
CA ARG A 74 9.59 9.78 1.49
C ARG A 74 10.67 10.31 2.43
N GLU A 75 10.38 11.36 3.15
CA GLU A 75 11.29 11.94 4.12
C GLU A 75 11.43 11.10 5.38
N MET A 76 10.31 10.59 5.89
CA MET A 76 10.28 9.80 7.12
C MET A 76 10.88 8.39 6.96
N LEU A 77 10.69 7.75 5.81
CA LEU A 77 11.17 6.39 5.61
C LEU A 77 12.68 6.22 5.82
N PRO A 78 13.55 7.00 5.18
CA PRO A 78 14.98 6.83 5.45
C PRO A 78 15.37 7.23 6.86
N LYS A 79 14.63 8.14 7.48
CA LYS A 79 14.95 8.63 8.82
C LYS A 79 14.63 7.59 9.92
N TYR A 80 13.54 6.86 9.79
CA TYR A 80 13.06 5.95 10.84
C TYR A 80 13.08 4.47 10.47
N LEU A 81 13.21 4.15 9.18
CA LEU A 81 13.11 2.78 8.68
C LEU A 81 14.35 2.35 7.87
N MET A 82 15.53 2.70 8.36
CA MET A 82 16.80 2.40 7.67
C MET A 82 17.24 0.94 7.74
N ILE A 83 16.51 0.08 8.43
CA ILE A 83 16.91 -1.30 8.69
C ILE A 83 17.11 -2.14 7.43
N HIS A 84 16.60 -1.69 6.29
CA HIS A 84 16.74 -2.40 5.00
C HIS A 84 17.58 -1.60 4.00
N ASN A 85 18.54 -0.81 4.49
CA ASN A 85 19.51 -0.08 3.65
C ASN A 85 18.88 0.78 2.54
N GLY A 86 17.77 1.44 2.86
CA GLY A 86 17.09 2.31 1.91
C GLY A 86 16.22 1.58 0.89
N SER A 87 16.18 0.25 0.90
CA SER A 87 15.34 -0.50 -0.03
C SER A 87 13.84 -0.22 0.19
N LEU A 88 13.44 0.08 1.42
CA LEU A 88 12.04 0.41 1.71
C LEU A 88 11.59 1.68 1.01
N LEU A 89 12.46 2.68 0.89
CA LEU A 89 12.10 3.89 0.15
C LEU A 89 11.85 3.59 -1.32
N LYS A 90 12.70 2.76 -1.94
CA LYS A 90 12.53 2.36 -3.33
C LYS A 90 11.24 1.56 -3.52
N GLU A 91 10.97 0.63 -2.61
CA GLU A 91 9.75 -0.18 -2.65
C GLU A 91 8.51 0.70 -2.47
N PHE A 92 8.57 1.66 -1.54
CA PHE A 92 7.46 2.59 -1.33
C PHE A 92 7.19 3.43 -2.57
N ASP A 93 8.24 4.00 -3.18
CA ASP A 93 8.06 4.80 -4.40
C ASP A 93 7.45 3.99 -5.54
N LYS A 94 7.87 2.74 -5.69
CA LYS A 94 7.31 1.84 -6.70
C LYS A 94 5.84 1.57 -6.43
N LEU A 95 5.48 1.29 -5.18
CA LEU A 95 4.08 1.06 -4.79
C LEU A 95 3.23 2.31 -4.96
N TYR A 96 3.77 3.47 -4.62
CA TYR A 96 3.08 4.74 -4.83
C TYR A 96 2.75 4.94 -6.31
N LYS A 97 3.73 4.78 -7.18
CA LYS A 97 3.52 4.96 -8.62
C LYS A 97 2.56 3.94 -9.20
N LEU A 98 2.63 2.71 -8.74
CA LEU A 98 1.84 1.61 -9.27
C LEU A 98 0.42 1.62 -8.71
N LEU A 99 0.26 1.67 -7.40
CA LEU A 99 -1.05 1.58 -6.76
C LEU A 99 -1.81 2.89 -6.74
N HIS A 100 -1.15 3.98 -6.33
CA HIS A 100 -1.84 5.26 -6.20
C HIS A 100 -1.97 5.99 -7.55
N ILE A 101 -0.89 6.09 -8.30
CA ILE A 101 -0.91 6.85 -9.56
C ILE A 101 -1.51 6.03 -10.70
N ALA A 102 -0.87 4.93 -11.09
CA ALA A 102 -1.34 4.17 -12.24
C ALA A 102 -2.65 3.43 -11.97
N GLY A 103 -2.76 2.78 -10.82
CA GLY A 103 -3.93 1.98 -10.47
C GLY A 103 -5.14 2.80 -10.08
N TYR A 104 -5.01 3.61 -9.04
CA TYR A 104 -6.15 4.36 -8.48
C TYR A 104 -6.46 5.62 -9.27
N TYR A 105 -5.48 6.52 -9.39
CA TYR A 105 -5.74 7.85 -9.95
C TYR A 105 -6.00 7.81 -11.44
N ARG A 106 -5.13 7.15 -12.21
CA ARG A 106 -5.25 7.13 -13.66
C ARG A 106 -6.03 5.94 -14.23
N GLY A 107 -6.27 4.91 -13.44
CA GLY A 107 -7.02 3.75 -13.89
C GLY A 107 -6.38 3.01 -15.06
N LEU A 108 -5.06 2.93 -15.09
CA LEU A 108 -4.32 2.33 -16.21
C LEU A 108 -4.04 0.85 -16.07
N LEU A 109 -4.24 0.27 -14.87
CA LEU A 109 -3.92 -1.12 -14.64
C LEU A 109 -5.12 -2.01 -14.97
N GLU A 110 -4.94 -2.87 -15.96
CA GLU A 110 -6.01 -3.80 -16.36
C GLU A 110 -5.52 -5.25 -16.46
N ASP A 111 -4.22 -5.50 -16.54
CA ASP A 111 -3.70 -6.86 -16.58
C ASP A 111 -3.83 -7.52 -15.20
N VAL A 112 -4.49 -8.69 -15.17
CA VAL A 112 -4.78 -9.39 -13.92
C VAL A 112 -3.50 -9.76 -13.16
N THR A 113 -2.50 -10.27 -13.86
CA THR A 113 -1.23 -10.64 -13.23
C THR A 113 -0.52 -9.45 -12.62
N VAL A 114 -0.46 -8.33 -13.35
CA VAL A 114 0.19 -7.10 -12.86
C VAL A 114 -0.51 -6.59 -11.60
N VAL A 115 -1.83 -6.55 -11.60
CA VAL A 115 -2.59 -6.05 -10.44
C VAL A 115 -2.39 -6.96 -9.23
N LYS A 116 -2.50 -8.27 -9.41
CA LYS A 116 -2.30 -9.22 -8.31
C LYS A 116 -0.90 -9.16 -7.76
N ASP A 117 0.11 -9.04 -8.61
CA ASP A 117 1.50 -8.90 -8.19
C ASP A 117 1.72 -7.59 -7.42
N SER A 118 1.01 -6.54 -7.81
CA SER A 118 1.08 -5.25 -7.10
C SER A 118 0.53 -5.36 -5.67
N LEU A 119 -0.58 -6.04 -5.48
CA LEU A 119 -1.13 -6.28 -4.15
C LEU A 119 -0.22 -7.18 -3.31
N LYS A 120 0.40 -8.17 -3.95
CA LYS A 120 1.38 -9.03 -3.29
C LYS A 120 2.61 -8.23 -2.82
N ALA A 121 3.09 -7.32 -3.67
CA ALA A 121 4.21 -6.45 -3.32
C ALA A 121 3.86 -5.54 -2.13
N ALA A 122 2.62 -5.05 -2.07
CA ALA A 122 2.14 -4.28 -0.94
C ALA A 122 2.18 -5.11 0.35
N ARG A 123 1.76 -6.37 0.29
CA ARG A 123 1.81 -7.25 1.45
C ARG A 123 3.25 -7.47 1.94
N ILE A 124 4.16 -7.72 1.02
CA ILE A 124 5.57 -7.92 1.36
C ILE A 124 6.12 -6.68 2.05
N PHE A 125 5.80 -5.49 1.53
CA PHE A 125 6.22 -4.23 2.14
C PHE A 125 5.67 -4.10 3.57
N ILE A 126 4.37 -4.34 3.74
CA ILE A 126 3.72 -4.25 5.05
C ILE A 126 4.41 -5.18 6.07
N GLU A 127 4.74 -6.39 5.66
CA GLU A 127 5.42 -7.35 6.52
C GLU A 127 6.84 -6.92 6.88
N LYS A 128 7.53 -6.24 5.99
CA LYS A 128 8.87 -5.70 6.26
C LYS A 128 8.84 -4.54 7.26
N VAL A 129 7.76 -3.80 7.30
CA VAL A 129 7.63 -2.59 8.12
C VAL A 129 7.23 -2.91 9.56
N LYS A 130 6.74 -4.08 9.84
CA LYS A 130 6.29 -4.48 11.19
C LYS A 130 7.28 -4.14 12.28
#